data_b23f0778191ccad5e74a6091a5a0c99f
#
_entry.id   b23f0778191ccad5e74a6091a5a0c99f
#
_cell.length_a   1.000
_cell.length_b   1.000
_cell.length_c   1.000
_cell.angle_alpha   90.00
_cell.angle_beta   90.00
_cell.angle_gamma   90.00
#
_symmetry.space_group_name_H-M   'P 1'
#
loop_
_entity.id
_entity.type
_entity.pdbx_description
1 polymer ?
#
loop_
_entity_poly.entity_id
_entity_poly.type
_entity_poly.pdbx_seq_one_letter_code
_entity_poly.pdbx_strand_id
1 'polypeptide(L)'
;MKPLDFRRIALSLEGAEEGSHMGAADFRVGGRIFATLASEKQGYGNLMLTPELQAGFVGELPDVFLPIHGGWGRMGMTHIRLAKASEDVLAGALRAAWKLRLEKNKGTKKKRTPKRG
;
A
#
# COMPACT_ATOMS: atom_id res chain seq x y z
N MET A 1 -4.16 6.00 -14.68
CA MET A 1 -5.17 5.39 -13.80
C MET A 1 -5.84 6.43 -12.94
N LYS A 2 -7.06 6.17 -12.55
CA LYS A 2 -7.83 7.08 -11.72
C LYS A 2 -8.00 6.50 -10.33
N PRO A 3 -8.44 7.29 -9.35
CA PRO A 3 -8.70 6.74 -8.02
C PRO A 3 -9.64 5.54 -8.02
N LEU A 4 -10.64 5.53 -8.92
CA LEU A 4 -11.54 4.38 -9.00
C LEU A 4 -10.82 3.11 -9.46
N ASP A 5 -9.78 3.24 -10.28
CA ASP A 5 -8.99 2.08 -10.69
C ASP A 5 -8.19 1.55 -9.51
N PHE A 6 -7.62 2.46 -8.72
CA PHE A 6 -6.88 2.08 -7.51
C PHE A 6 -7.81 1.31 -6.58
N ARG A 7 -9.03 1.82 -6.37
CA ARG A 7 -9.99 1.18 -5.50
C ARG A 7 -10.37 -0.20 -6.03
N ARG A 8 -10.67 -0.30 -7.31
CA ARG A 8 -11.08 -1.56 -7.93
C ARG A 8 -10.00 -2.63 -7.76
N ILE A 9 -8.75 -2.26 -8.05
CA ILE A 9 -7.65 -3.21 -7.98
C ILE A 9 -7.36 -3.59 -6.54
N ALA A 10 -7.36 -2.63 -5.61
CA ALA A 10 -7.13 -2.93 -4.21
C ALA A 10 -8.16 -3.92 -3.68
N LEU A 11 -9.42 -3.72 -4.05
CA LEU A 11 -10.49 -4.58 -3.55
C LEU A 11 -10.55 -5.93 -4.25
N SER A 12 -9.82 -6.10 -5.35
CA SER A 12 -9.75 -7.40 -6.01
C SER A 12 -8.81 -8.35 -5.29
N LEU A 13 -7.99 -7.85 -4.37
CA LEU A 13 -7.05 -8.70 -3.65
C LEU A 13 -7.79 -9.45 -2.54
N GLU A 14 -7.41 -10.69 -2.34
CA GLU A 14 -8.13 -11.56 -1.42
C GLU A 14 -8.18 -11.01 -0.01
N GLY A 15 -9.36 -10.95 0.57
CA GLY A 15 -9.55 -10.47 1.94
C GLY A 15 -9.47 -8.95 2.10
N ALA A 16 -9.31 -8.21 1.00
CA ALA A 16 -9.21 -6.76 1.08
C ALA A 16 -10.58 -6.13 1.35
N GLU A 17 -10.60 -5.15 2.23
CA GLU A 17 -11.82 -4.42 2.58
C GLU A 17 -11.55 -2.94 2.55
N GLU A 18 -12.56 -2.17 2.27
CA GLU A 18 -12.45 -0.71 2.25
C GLU A 18 -12.92 -0.15 3.57
N GLY A 19 -12.16 0.79 4.12
CA GLY A 19 -12.56 1.57 5.27
C GLY A 19 -12.36 3.03 4.97
N SER A 20 -12.48 3.87 5.97
CA SER A 20 -12.17 5.28 5.79
C SER A 20 -11.54 5.83 7.05
N HIS A 21 -10.72 6.85 6.87
CA HIS A 21 -10.05 7.50 7.97
C HIS A 21 -9.98 8.98 7.62
N MET A 22 -10.58 9.82 8.45
CA MET A 22 -10.60 11.26 8.25
C MET A 22 -11.10 11.65 6.86
N GLY A 23 -12.13 10.96 6.41
CA GLY A 23 -12.77 11.28 5.14
C GLY A 23 -12.10 10.71 3.90
N ALA A 24 -11.02 9.98 4.05
CA ALA A 24 -10.32 9.39 2.93
C ALA A 24 -10.49 7.87 2.95
N ALA A 25 -10.59 7.26 1.77
CA ALA A 25 -10.70 5.82 1.68
C ALA A 25 -9.38 5.15 2.00
N ASP A 26 -9.44 4.04 2.72
CA ASP A 26 -8.28 3.20 2.90
C ASP A 26 -8.67 1.75 2.61
N PHE A 27 -7.65 0.90 2.45
CA PHE A 27 -7.84 -0.48 2.09
C PHE A 27 -7.08 -1.36 3.07
N ARG A 28 -7.75 -2.35 3.62
CA ARG A 28 -7.25 -3.15 4.73
C ARG A 28 -7.34 -4.63 4.42
N VAL A 29 -6.44 -5.38 5.03
CA VAL A 29 -6.53 -6.83 5.04
C VAL A 29 -6.21 -7.26 6.46
N GLY A 30 -7.07 -8.11 7.02
CA GLY A 30 -6.92 -8.51 8.42
C GLY A 30 -7.08 -7.34 9.38
N GLY A 31 -7.86 -6.34 8.99
CA GLY A 31 -8.12 -5.17 9.83
C GLY A 31 -7.02 -4.12 9.83
N ARG A 32 -5.96 -4.32 9.01
CA ARG A 32 -4.83 -3.38 8.97
C ARG A 32 -4.67 -2.78 7.59
N ILE A 33 -4.35 -1.49 7.54
CA ILE A 33 -4.27 -0.76 6.29
C ILE A 33 -3.04 -1.16 5.48
N PHE A 34 -3.20 -1.39 4.17
CA PHE A 34 -2.07 -1.61 3.27
C PHE A 34 -1.99 -0.54 2.19
N ALA A 35 -3.05 0.25 1.98
CA ALA A 35 -3.06 1.30 0.96
C ALA A 35 -4.13 2.33 1.30
N THR A 36 -3.97 3.56 0.82
CA THR A 36 -4.98 4.60 1.03
C THR A 36 -5.14 5.49 -0.18
N LEU A 37 -6.23 6.23 -0.23
CA LEU A 37 -6.43 7.28 -1.20
C LEU A 37 -6.43 8.67 -0.54
N ALA A 38 -5.74 8.79 0.59
CA ALA A 38 -5.69 10.06 1.32
C ALA A 38 -5.08 11.20 0.51
N SER A 39 -4.24 10.89 -0.48
CA SER A 39 -3.60 11.90 -1.31
C SER A 39 -4.16 11.95 -2.72
N GLU A 40 -5.40 11.47 -2.93
CA GLU A 40 -5.96 11.39 -4.27
C GLU A 40 -6.15 12.77 -4.91
N LYS A 41 -6.39 13.80 -4.12
CA LYS A 41 -6.55 15.14 -4.67
C LYS A 41 -5.26 15.66 -5.28
N GLN A 42 -4.13 15.13 -4.88
CA GLN A 42 -2.84 15.50 -5.42
C GLN A 42 -2.42 14.55 -6.54
N GLY A 43 -3.28 13.59 -6.89
CA GLY A 43 -3.00 12.65 -7.96
C GLY A 43 -2.28 11.39 -7.52
N TYR A 44 -2.20 11.14 -6.21
CA TYR A 44 -1.46 9.98 -5.70
C TYR A 44 -2.36 8.95 -5.04
N GLY A 45 -1.95 7.68 -5.17
CA GLY A 45 -2.36 6.65 -4.23
C GLY A 45 -1.21 6.44 -3.25
N ASN A 46 -1.48 5.91 -2.09
CA ASN A 46 -0.47 5.67 -1.06
C ASN A 46 -0.35 4.18 -0.76
N LEU A 47 0.88 3.70 -0.63
CA LEU A 47 1.17 2.28 -0.42
C LEU A 47 2.00 2.14 0.84
N MET A 48 1.66 1.16 1.68
CA MET A 48 2.41 0.87 2.89
C MET A 48 3.47 -0.16 2.55
N LEU A 49 4.68 0.30 2.27
CA LEU A 49 5.78 -0.57 1.87
C LEU A 49 6.89 -0.54 2.92
N THR A 50 7.93 -1.31 2.71
CA THR A 50 9.15 -1.22 3.52
C THR A 50 10.11 -0.27 2.80
N PRO A 51 11.13 0.25 3.49
CA PRO A 51 12.14 1.07 2.81
C PRO A 51 12.81 0.35 1.65
N GLU A 52 13.00 -0.97 1.76
CA GLU A 52 13.63 -1.74 0.69
C GLU A 52 12.73 -1.82 -0.54
N LEU A 53 11.46 -2.11 -0.35
CA LEU A 53 10.54 -2.17 -1.48
C LEU A 53 10.34 -0.79 -2.08
N GLN A 54 10.27 0.24 -1.24
CA GLN A 54 10.16 1.61 -1.71
C GLN A 54 11.35 1.97 -2.61
N ALA A 55 12.57 1.67 -2.16
CA ALA A 55 13.76 1.97 -2.93
C ALA A 55 13.74 1.25 -4.28
N GLY A 56 13.28 0.01 -4.29
CA GLY A 56 13.20 -0.75 -5.54
C GLY A 56 12.22 -0.13 -6.54
N PHE A 57 11.02 0.20 -6.07
CA PHE A 57 10.01 0.79 -6.95
C PHE A 57 10.45 2.17 -7.43
N VAL A 58 10.97 3.01 -6.53
CA VAL A 58 11.41 4.34 -6.90
C VAL A 58 12.59 4.26 -7.88
N GLY A 59 13.51 3.33 -7.66
CA GLY A 59 14.65 3.16 -8.53
C GLY A 59 14.28 2.72 -9.93
N GLU A 60 13.29 1.82 -10.04
CA GLU A 60 12.87 1.32 -11.33
C GLU A 60 11.98 2.29 -12.08
N LEU A 61 11.08 2.95 -11.40
CA LEU A 61 10.09 3.82 -12.03
C LEU A 61 9.99 5.14 -11.27
N PRO A 62 11.03 5.98 -11.33
CA PRO A 62 11.04 7.22 -10.56
C PRO A 62 9.97 8.24 -10.97
N ASP A 63 9.42 8.11 -12.17
CA ASP A 63 8.34 8.98 -12.60
C ASP A 63 7.00 8.53 -12.04
N VAL A 64 6.93 7.31 -11.53
CA VAL A 64 5.68 6.74 -11.03
C VAL A 64 5.65 6.75 -9.50
N PHE A 65 6.76 6.38 -8.87
CA PHE A 65 6.81 6.22 -7.42
C PHE A 65 7.70 7.26 -6.77
N LEU A 66 7.29 7.76 -5.61
CA LEU A 66 8.13 8.63 -4.80
C LEU A 66 7.80 8.43 -3.32
N PRO A 67 8.77 8.60 -2.42
CA PRO A 67 8.49 8.46 -0.99
C PRO A 67 7.51 9.53 -0.53
N ILE A 68 6.66 9.18 0.42
CA ILE A 68 5.82 10.18 1.07
C ILE A 68 6.75 11.07 1.89
N HIS A 69 6.45 12.36 1.94
CA HIS A 69 7.29 13.33 2.62
C HIS A 69 7.39 13.03 4.11
N GLY A 70 8.56 13.23 4.67
CA GLY A 70 8.77 13.16 6.11
C GLY A 70 8.99 11.76 6.67
N GLY A 71 8.67 11.59 7.94
CA GLY A 71 8.91 10.34 8.64
C GLY A 71 8.19 9.15 8.06
N TRP A 72 6.97 9.36 7.55
CA TRP A 72 6.23 8.27 6.94
C TRP A 72 6.98 7.70 5.76
N GLY A 73 7.57 8.57 4.92
CA GLY A 73 8.35 8.11 3.77
C GLY A 73 9.59 7.35 4.20
N ARG A 74 10.23 7.79 5.27
CA ARG A 74 11.41 7.09 5.76
C ARG A 74 11.08 5.70 6.28
N MET A 75 9.82 5.47 6.65
CA MET A 75 9.37 4.16 7.10
C MET A 75 8.92 3.26 5.94
N GLY A 76 8.94 3.79 4.72
CA GLY A 76 8.58 3.00 3.54
C GLY A 76 7.28 3.41 2.87
N MET A 77 6.52 4.34 3.45
CA MET A 77 5.26 4.77 2.84
C MET A 77 5.57 5.50 1.54
N THR A 78 4.86 5.12 0.48
CA THR A 78 5.21 5.50 -0.89
C THR A 78 3.98 6.00 -1.63
N HIS A 79 4.16 7.09 -2.38
CA HIS A 79 3.13 7.58 -3.31
C HIS A 79 3.29 6.89 -4.65
N ILE A 80 2.17 6.61 -5.31
CA ILE A 80 2.17 6.22 -6.72
C ILE A 80 1.41 7.30 -7.49
N ARG A 81 2.02 7.86 -8.54
CA ARG A 81 1.36 8.85 -9.37
C ARG A 81 0.38 8.13 -10.28
N LEU A 82 -0.89 8.31 -10.03
CA LEU A 82 -1.91 7.56 -10.75
C LEU A 82 -1.90 7.86 -12.25
N ALA A 83 -1.64 9.11 -12.62
CA ALA A 83 -1.61 9.49 -14.04
C ALA A 83 -0.45 8.87 -14.80
N LYS A 84 0.59 8.41 -14.10
CA LYS A 84 1.76 7.85 -14.75
C LYS A 84 1.80 6.32 -14.68
N ALA A 85 0.92 5.71 -13.92
CA ALA A 85 0.95 4.26 -13.72
C ALA A 85 0.09 3.55 -14.74
N SER A 86 0.62 2.43 -15.27
CA SER A 86 -0.20 1.52 -16.06
C SER A 86 -0.98 0.64 -15.11
N GLU A 87 -1.94 -0.09 -15.63
CA GLU A 87 -2.71 -1.00 -14.79
C GLU A 87 -1.81 -2.08 -14.19
N ASP A 88 -0.87 -2.62 -14.97
CA ASP A 88 0.02 -3.67 -14.47
C ASP A 88 0.92 -3.14 -13.35
N VAL A 89 1.43 -1.93 -13.49
CA VAL A 89 2.28 -1.34 -12.48
C VAL A 89 1.47 -1.09 -11.20
N LEU A 90 0.28 -0.55 -11.34
CA LEU A 90 -0.58 -0.28 -10.18
C LEU A 90 -0.95 -1.59 -9.48
N ALA A 91 -1.34 -2.60 -10.26
CA ALA A 91 -1.73 -3.89 -9.68
C ALA A 91 -0.56 -4.55 -8.96
N GLY A 92 0.64 -4.49 -9.54
CA GLY A 92 1.82 -5.08 -8.92
C GLY A 92 2.19 -4.37 -7.63
N ALA A 93 2.08 -3.05 -7.60
CA ALA A 93 2.40 -2.28 -6.41
C ALA A 93 1.39 -2.53 -5.29
N LEU A 94 0.11 -2.57 -5.62
CA LEU A 94 -0.92 -2.87 -4.62
C LEU A 94 -0.78 -4.28 -4.08
N ARG A 95 -0.46 -5.24 -4.95
CA ARG A 95 -0.25 -6.61 -4.50
C ARG A 95 0.96 -6.69 -3.56
N ALA A 96 2.02 -5.95 -3.84
CA ALA A 96 3.20 -5.95 -2.97
C ALA A 96 2.85 -5.43 -1.58
N ALA A 97 2.09 -4.35 -1.50
CA ALA A 97 1.67 -3.79 -0.22
C ALA A 97 0.75 -4.76 0.53
N TRP A 98 -0.20 -5.37 -0.18
CA TRP A 98 -1.14 -6.34 0.38
C TRP A 98 -0.40 -7.56 0.92
N LYS A 99 0.52 -8.10 0.14
CA LYS A 99 1.28 -9.29 0.54
C LYS A 99 2.14 -9.00 1.77
N LEU A 100 2.78 -7.83 1.80
CA LEU A 100 3.55 -7.42 2.94
C LEU A 100 2.70 -7.36 4.20
N ARG A 101 1.48 -6.82 4.08
CA ARG A 101 0.59 -6.73 5.23
C ARG A 101 0.17 -8.11 5.71
N LEU A 102 -0.11 -9.02 4.78
CA LEU A 102 -0.46 -10.39 5.14
C LEU A 102 0.69 -11.06 5.91
N GLU A 103 1.91 -10.87 5.45
CA GLU A 103 3.05 -11.47 6.10
C GLU A 103 3.26 -10.91 7.51
N LYS A 104 3.04 -9.61 7.68
CA LYS A 104 3.14 -9.02 8.99
C LYS A 104 2.04 -9.52 9.92
N ASN A 105 0.85 -9.71 9.40
CA ASN A 105 -0.24 -10.25 10.20
C ASN A 105 0.10 -11.66 10.69
N LYS A 106 0.68 -12.48 9.82
CA LYS A 106 1.08 -13.82 10.19
C LYS A 106 2.22 -13.80 11.20
N GLY A 107 3.19 -12.92 11.01
CA GLY A 107 4.29 -12.78 11.93
C GLY A 107 3.84 -12.42 13.34
N THR A 108 2.85 -11.55 13.43
CA THR A 108 2.28 -11.18 14.71
C THR A 108 1.63 -12.37 15.38
N LYS A 109 0.89 -13.18 14.61
CA LYS A 109 0.26 -14.33 15.16
C LYS A 109 1.30 -15.33 15.61
N LYS A 110 2.35 -15.54 14.85
CA LYS A 110 3.36 -16.45 15.23
C LYS A 110 4.04 -16.03 16.49
N LYS A 111 4.25 -14.77 16.71
CA LYS A 111 4.88 -14.31 17.90
C LYS A 111 4.06 -14.60 19.10
N ARG A 112 2.79 -14.65 18.98
CA ARG A 112 1.96 -14.87 20.12
C ARG A 112 1.88 -16.31 20.49
N THR A 113 1.88 -17.20 19.56
CA THR A 113 1.72 -18.57 19.88
C THR A 113 2.83 -19.19 20.62
N PRO A 114 4.00 -18.99 20.31
CA PRO A 114 5.07 -19.73 20.92
C PRO A 114 5.32 -19.49 22.32
N LYS A 115 4.59 -18.74 22.91
CA LYS A 115 4.89 -18.51 24.15
C LYS A 115 4.60 -19.53 24.96
N ARG A 116 3.99 -20.41 24.78
CA ARG A 116 3.68 -21.26 25.60
C ARG A 116 4.70 -22.07 25.86
N GLY A 117 5.31 -22.08 25.38
CA GLY A 117 6.32 -22.98 25.67
C GLY A 117 6.95 -23.15 26.58
#